data_e203016365789c3ac709b1e932d68424
#
_entry.id   e203016365789c3ac709b1e932d68424
#
_cell.length_a   1.000
_cell.length_b   1.000
_cell.length_c   1.000
_cell.angle_alpha   90.00
_cell.angle_beta   90.00
_cell.angle_gamma   90.00
#
_symmetry.space_group_name_H-M   'P 1'
#
loop_
_entity.id
_entity.type
_entity.pdbx_description
1 polymer ?
#
loop_
_entity_poly.entity_id
_entity_poly.type
_entity_poly.pdbx_seq_one_letter_code
_entity_poly.pdbx_strand_id
1 'polypeptide(L)'
;MLSNRWLFLPVCTLLSLLTACSSLPPTLATDNDALITDYHQWLAQPSDTVNEVRLGGVIAQVTNLVDRTRIEVVNLPIDKAGKPLLTDEPQGRFIGYIDGFVDPIAYGQGRLVTFIGTTAQPETGTVGEFEYTFPVMKVRGSHLWRVEERVVIDDITPYVFPCRSFYCRHVEDFPRSGRVIQEVK
;
A
#
# COMPACT_ATOMS: atom_id res chain seq x y z
N MET A 1 -45.68 -15.59 33.01
CA MET A 1 -44.97 -15.47 31.72
C MET A 1 -44.06 -14.24 31.79
N LEU A 2 -42.87 -14.40 32.35
CA LEU A 2 -41.87 -13.29 32.40
C LEU A 2 -41.03 -13.35 31.13
N SER A 3 -41.10 -12.29 30.33
CA SER A 3 -40.52 -12.21 28.99
C SER A 3 -39.00 -12.13 29.04
N ASN A 4 -38.38 -12.99 28.26
CA ASN A 4 -36.94 -13.15 28.01
C ASN A 4 -36.27 -11.93 27.30
N ARG A 5 -36.81 -10.73 27.46
CA ARG A 5 -36.34 -9.51 26.76
C ARG A 5 -35.02 -8.93 27.29
N TRP A 6 -34.59 -9.35 28.47
CA TRP A 6 -33.38 -8.80 29.11
C TRP A 6 -32.08 -9.52 28.69
N LEU A 7 -32.17 -10.71 28.08
CA LEU A 7 -30.99 -11.46 27.61
C LEU A 7 -30.51 -11.01 26.21
N PHE A 8 -31.33 -10.34 25.41
CA PHE A 8 -30.94 -9.90 24.06
C PHE A 8 -30.17 -8.57 24.03
N LEU A 9 -30.30 -7.72 25.07
CA LEU A 9 -29.58 -6.44 25.13
C LEU A 9 -28.06 -6.59 25.22
N PRO A 10 -27.45 -7.47 26.05
CA PRO A 10 -26.01 -7.57 26.17
C PRO A 10 -25.34 -8.22 24.94
N VAL A 11 -26.08 -9.07 24.18
CA VAL A 11 -25.53 -9.72 22.97
C VAL A 11 -25.40 -8.74 21.80
N CYS A 12 -26.37 -7.82 21.64
CA CYS A 12 -26.26 -6.78 20.59
C CYS A 12 -25.13 -5.79 20.86
N THR A 13 -24.83 -5.47 22.13
CA THR A 13 -23.76 -4.52 22.48
C THR A 13 -22.37 -5.11 22.26
N LEU A 14 -22.21 -6.42 22.39
CA LEU A 14 -20.94 -7.13 22.18
C LEU A 14 -20.59 -7.28 20.69
N LEU A 15 -21.60 -7.32 19.81
CA LEU A 15 -21.38 -7.43 18.34
C LEU A 15 -20.90 -6.14 17.70
N SER A 16 -21.06 -4.98 18.35
CA SER A 16 -20.69 -3.66 17.83
C SER A 16 -19.21 -3.34 17.95
N LEU A 17 -18.40 -4.16 18.63
CA LEU A 17 -16.99 -3.92 18.91
C LEU A 17 -16.03 -4.57 17.89
N LEU A 18 -16.54 -5.24 16.85
CA LEU A 18 -15.72 -6.00 15.87
C LEU A 18 -15.42 -5.23 14.58
N THR A 19 -15.57 -3.92 14.54
CA THR A 19 -15.12 -3.13 13.39
C THR A 19 -13.60 -2.94 13.46
N ALA A 20 -12.84 -3.95 13.07
CA ALA A 20 -11.41 -3.81 12.76
C ALA A 20 -11.28 -3.04 11.44
N CYS A 21 -11.44 -1.71 11.48
CA CYS A 21 -11.11 -0.86 10.35
C CYS A 21 -9.58 -0.81 10.21
N SER A 22 -9.05 -1.20 9.05
CA SER A 22 -7.70 -0.83 8.64
C SER A 22 -7.66 0.70 8.62
N SER A 23 -7.05 1.31 9.64
CA SER A 23 -7.02 2.76 9.77
C SER A 23 -5.91 3.35 8.91
N LEU A 24 -6.25 4.43 8.22
CA LEU A 24 -5.26 5.26 7.51
C LEU A 24 -4.20 5.75 8.52
N PRO A 25 -2.89 5.65 8.21
CA PRO A 25 -1.84 6.19 9.04
C PRO A 25 -2.06 7.68 9.36
N PRO A 26 -1.87 8.14 10.59
CA PRO A 26 -2.09 9.55 10.96
C PRO A 26 -1.27 10.54 10.13
N THR A 27 -0.08 10.11 9.66
CA THR A 27 0.79 10.94 8.79
C THR A 27 0.18 11.22 7.42
N LEU A 28 -0.80 10.41 6.99
CA LEU A 28 -1.50 10.54 5.70
C LEU A 28 -2.90 11.13 5.85
N ALA A 29 -3.33 11.43 7.07
CA ALA A 29 -4.67 11.95 7.32
C ALA A 29 -4.80 13.42 6.86
N THR A 30 -6.01 13.77 6.42
CA THR A 30 -6.43 15.12 6.08
C THR A 30 -7.94 15.26 6.29
N ASP A 31 -8.38 16.48 6.57
CA ASP A 31 -9.78 16.84 6.65
C ASP A 31 -10.30 17.45 5.33
N ASN A 32 -9.50 17.39 4.26
CA ASN A 32 -9.84 17.93 2.95
C ASN A 32 -10.73 16.96 2.17
N ASP A 33 -11.99 17.30 2.00
CA ASP A 33 -12.96 16.51 1.21
C ASP A 33 -12.64 16.48 -0.30
N ALA A 34 -11.84 17.45 -0.78
CA ALA A 34 -11.42 17.54 -2.18
C ALA A 34 -10.08 16.84 -2.46
N LEU A 35 -9.62 15.96 -1.57
CA LEU A 35 -8.38 15.21 -1.72
C LEU A 35 -8.40 14.33 -2.97
N ILE A 36 -7.39 14.47 -3.82
CA ILE A 36 -7.18 13.63 -5.00
C ILE A 36 -6.35 12.39 -4.59
N THR A 37 -6.87 11.20 -4.89
CA THR A 37 -6.18 9.92 -4.62
C THR A 37 -5.93 9.09 -5.87
N ASP A 38 -6.37 9.58 -7.03
CA ASP A 38 -6.19 8.96 -8.33
C ASP A 38 -5.18 9.74 -9.16
N TYR A 39 -4.24 9.02 -9.79
CA TYR A 39 -3.15 9.60 -10.57
C TYR A 39 -3.66 10.31 -11.84
N HIS A 40 -4.62 9.69 -12.55
CA HIS A 40 -5.18 10.28 -13.76
C HIS A 40 -6.04 11.48 -13.45
N GLN A 41 -6.76 11.46 -12.33
CA GLN A 41 -7.50 12.63 -11.85
C GLN A 41 -6.55 13.80 -11.55
N TRP A 42 -5.38 13.54 -10.98
CA TRP A 42 -4.36 14.57 -10.79
C TRP A 42 -3.87 15.15 -12.11
N LEU A 43 -3.51 14.29 -13.08
CA LEU A 43 -3.05 14.73 -14.40
C LEU A 43 -4.10 15.55 -15.19
N ALA A 44 -5.37 15.33 -14.91
CA ALA A 44 -6.47 16.09 -15.53
C ALA A 44 -6.65 17.50 -14.93
N GLN A 45 -5.99 17.81 -13.80
CA GLN A 45 -6.06 19.14 -13.20
C GLN A 45 -5.14 20.13 -13.94
N PRO A 46 -5.52 21.39 -14.02
CA PRO A 46 -4.61 22.42 -14.51
C PRO A 46 -3.34 22.50 -13.66
N SER A 47 -2.18 22.62 -14.30
CA SER A 47 -0.87 22.62 -13.62
C SER A 47 -0.62 23.85 -12.73
N ASP A 48 -1.40 24.91 -12.90
CA ASP A 48 -1.37 26.13 -12.09
C ASP A 48 -2.27 26.06 -10.84
N THR A 49 -3.09 25.02 -10.73
CA THR A 49 -3.99 24.80 -9.59
C THR A 49 -3.28 23.99 -8.51
N VAL A 50 -3.25 24.54 -7.29
CA VAL A 50 -2.70 23.83 -6.13
C VAL A 50 -3.79 22.96 -5.52
N ASN A 51 -3.62 21.65 -5.63
CA ASN A 51 -4.51 20.65 -5.06
C ASN A 51 -3.78 19.85 -3.98
N GLU A 52 -4.51 19.32 -3.01
CA GLU A 52 -3.97 18.32 -2.10
C GLU A 52 -4.14 16.93 -2.73
N VAL A 53 -3.06 16.16 -2.76
CA VAL A 53 -3.02 14.83 -3.37
C VAL A 53 -2.44 13.82 -2.37
N ARG A 54 -2.98 12.58 -2.41
CA ARG A 54 -2.42 11.44 -1.69
C ARG A 54 -2.24 10.29 -2.66
N LEU A 55 -1.00 9.94 -2.96
CA LEU A 55 -0.63 8.90 -3.92
C LEU A 55 0.43 7.98 -3.35
N GLY A 56 0.39 6.74 -3.78
CA GLY A 56 1.34 5.72 -3.37
C GLY A 56 2.03 5.04 -4.55
N GLY A 57 3.00 4.20 -4.23
CA GLY A 57 3.71 3.43 -5.24
C GLY A 57 5.05 2.90 -4.77
N VAL A 58 5.88 2.54 -5.72
CA VAL A 58 7.22 2.00 -5.52
C VAL A 58 8.26 3.08 -5.74
N ILE A 59 9.17 3.25 -4.80
CA ILE A 59 10.30 4.19 -4.94
C ILE A 59 11.23 3.72 -6.06
N ALA A 60 11.39 4.54 -7.09
CA ALA A 60 12.30 4.28 -8.20
C ALA A 60 13.69 4.87 -7.94
N GLN A 61 13.74 6.09 -7.36
CA GLN A 61 14.99 6.78 -7.10
C GLN A 61 14.85 7.76 -5.94
N VAL A 62 15.93 7.92 -5.16
CA VAL A 62 16.07 8.90 -4.10
C VAL A 62 17.30 9.74 -4.35
N THR A 63 17.16 11.06 -4.26
CA THR A 63 18.27 12.02 -4.44
C THR A 63 18.19 13.08 -3.35
N ASN A 64 19.16 13.08 -2.43
CA ASN A 64 19.27 14.12 -1.42
C ASN A 64 19.90 15.38 -2.05
N LEU A 65 19.18 16.48 -2.00
CA LEU A 65 19.63 17.82 -2.38
C LEU A 65 20.10 18.59 -1.13
N VAL A 66 20.46 19.84 -1.29
CA VAL A 66 21.03 20.63 -0.19
C VAL A 66 20.01 20.88 0.94
N ASP A 67 18.75 21.16 0.58
CA ASP A 67 17.69 21.57 1.49
C ASP A 67 16.47 20.62 1.51
N ARG A 68 16.43 19.68 0.60
CA ARG A 68 15.30 18.75 0.41
C ARG A 68 15.74 17.44 -0.22
N THR A 69 14.89 16.44 -0.13
CA THR A 69 15.07 15.16 -0.81
C THR A 69 14.04 15.01 -1.93
N ARG A 70 14.53 14.67 -3.12
CA ARG A 70 13.73 14.32 -4.31
C ARG A 70 13.53 12.81 -4.35
N ILE A 71 12.29 12.36 -4.37
CA ILE A 71 11.94 10.95 -4.47
C ILE A 71 11.08 10.74 -5.70
N GLU A 72 11.57 9.90 -6.63
CA GLU A 72 10.81 9.45 -7.78
C GLU A 72 10.04 8.19 -7.41
N VAL A 73 8.74 8.18 -7.70
CA VAL A 73 7.82 7.09 -7.37
C VAL A 73 7.12 6.61 -8.63
N VAL A 74 7.15 5.31 -8.86
CA VAL A 74 6.26 4.64 -9.82
C VAL A 74 4.91 4.46 -9.14
N ASN A 75 3.90 5.17 -9.64
CA ASN A 75 2.59 5.20 -9.01
C ASN A 75 1.88 3.85 -9.13
N LEU A 76 1.32 3.42 -8.02
CA LEU A 76 0.32 2.34 -7.93
C LEU A 76 -0.95 2.92 -7.30
N PRO A 77 -2.14 2.45 -7.71
CA PRO A 77 -3.37 2.77 -7.01
C PRO A 77 -3.27 2.46 -5.51
N ILE A 78 -3.97 3.22 -4.69
CA ILE A 78 -4.01 3.02 -3.24
C ILE A 78 -5.41 2.63 -2.78
N ASP A 79 -5.48 1.82 -1.72
CA ASP A 79 -6.73 1.50 -1.04
C ASP A 79 -7.18 2.62 -0.08
N LYS A 80 -8.29 2.41 0.62
CA LYS A 80 -8.84 3.37 1.60
C LYS A 80 -7.91 3.60 2.81
N ALA A 81 -7.03 2.66 3.11
CA ALA A 81 -6.00 2.79 4.14
C ALA A 81 -4.73 3.48 3.62
N GLY A 82 -4.70 3.86 2.35
CA GLY A 82 -3.56 4.47 1.68
C GLY A 82 -2.48 3.47 1.25
N LYS A 83 -2.73 2.17 1.29
CA LYS A 83 -1.77 1.13 0.90
C LYS A 83 -1.69 0.99 -0.62
N PRO A 84 -0.49 0.97 -1.23
CA PRO A 84 -0.35 0.66 -2.64
C PRO A 84 -0.80 -0.76 -2.96
N LEU A 85 -1.55 -0.92 -4.04
CA LEU A 85 -2.08 -2.20 -4.52
C LEU A 85 -1.06 -2.85 -5.46
N LEU A 86 -0.39 -3.92 -5.00
CA LEU A 86 0.66 -4.62 -5.75
C LEU A 86 0.12 -5.43 -6.94
N THR A 87 -1.18 -5.69 -6.96
CA THR A 87 -1.85 -6.44 -8.04
C THR A 87 -2.19 -5.56 -9.24
N ASP A 88 -2.13 -4.24 -9.08
CA ASP A 88 -2.54 -3.29 -10.10
C ASP A 88 -1.33 -2.85 -10.94
N GLU A 89 -1.61 -2.44 -12.17
CA GLU A 89 -0.59 -1.93 -13.08
C GLU A 89 -0.16 -0.50 -12.69
N PRO A 90 1.13 -0.16 -12.85
CA PRO A 90 1.63 1.19 -12.67
C PRO A 90 0.94 2.18 -13.62
N GLN A 91 0.49 3.32 -13.09
CA GLN A 91 -0.22 4.33 -13.86
C GLN A 91 0.69 5.45 -14.41
N GLY A 92 1.94 5.49 -13.95
CA GLY A 92 2.92 6.50 -14.35
C GLY A 92 3.95 6.77 -13.26
N ARG A 93 4.60 7.93 -13.31
CA ARG A 93 5.61 8.34 -12.33
C ARG A 93 5.33 9.74 -11.85
N PHE A 94 5.67 10.02 -10.60
CA PHE A 94 5.63 11.35 -10.03
C PHE A 94 6.83 11.58 -9.11
N ILE A 95 7.08 12.85 -8.78
CA ILE A 95 8.12 13.24 -7.86
C ILE A 95 7.51 13.80 -6.59
N GLY A 96 7.98 13.29 -5.45
CA GLY A 96 7.73 13.86 -4.14
C GLY A 96 8.97 14.57 -3.62
N TYR A 97 8.83 15.86 -3.27
CA TYR A 97 9.86 16.60 -2.54
C TYR A 97 9.53 16.61 -1.06
N ILE A 98 10.46 16.08 -0.26
CA ILE A 98 10.42 16.12 1.21
C ILE A 98 11.44 17.17 1.67
N ASP A 99 11.05 18.08 2.55
CA ASP A 99 11.97 19.07 3.13
C ASP A 99 13.02 18.38 4.00
N GLY A 100 14.28 18.79 3.85
CA GLY A 100 15.39 18.23 4.57
C GLY A 100 15.90 16.88 4.04
N PHE A 101 16.66 16.20 4.88
CA PHE A 101 17.31 14.92 4.58
C PHE A 101 16.41 13.73 4.92
N VAL A 102 16.31 12.78 4.02
CA VAL A 102 15.74 11.43 4.27
C VAL A 102 16.84 10.40 4.11
N ASP A 103 16.85 9.41 5.01
CA ASP A 103 17.80 8.30 4.92
C ASP A 103 17.50 7.44 3.68
N PRO A 104 18.44 7.34 2.70
CA PRO A 104 18.26 6.56 1.49
C PRO A 104 18.12 5.05 1.74
N ILE A 105 18.56 4.55 2.91
CA ILE A 105 18.35 3.15 3.29
C ILE A 105 16.87 2.93 3.66
N ALA A 106 16.29 3.84 4.42
CA ALA A 106 14.88 3.77 4.81
C ALA A 106 13.95 3.96 3.60
N TYR A 107 14.27 4.91 2.73
CA TYR A 107 13.53 5.22 1.49
C TYR A 107 14.18 4.58 0.25
N GLY A 108 14.82 3.43 0.40
CA GLY A 108 15.54 2.76 -0.68
C GLY A 108 14.64 2.39 -1.87
N GLN A 109 15.28 2.25 -3.04
CA GLN A 109 14.62 1.77 -4.26
C GLN A 109 13.89 0.45 -4.01
N GLY A 110 12.69 0.31 -4.58
CA GLY A 110 11.83 -0.86 -4.41
C GLY A 110 10.94 -0.83 -3.16
N ARG A 111 11.13 0.13 -2.26
CA ARG A 111 10.24 0.30 -1.09
C ARG A 111 8.90 0.87 -1.51
N LEU A 112 7.85 0.41 -0.84
CA LEU A 112 6.51 0.97 -0.98
C LEU A 112 6.33 2.19 -0.08
N VAL A 113 5.79 3.25 -0.66
CA VAL A 113 5.53 4.50 0.03
C VAL A 113 4.18 5.08 -0.37
N THR A 114 3.56 5.81 0.54
CA THR A 114 2.46 6.71 0.24
C THR A 114 2.81 8.10 0.75
N PHE A 115 2.61 9.09 -0.10
CA PHE A 115 2.78 10.49 0.20
C PHE A 115 1.44 11.20 0.23
N ILE A 116 1.34 12.22 1.08
CA ILE A 116 0.31 13.24 1.04
C ILE A 116 0.98 14.60 0.98
N GLY A 117 0.46 15.49 0.16
CA GLY A 117 1.03 16.82 -0.01
C GLY A 117 0.26 17.66 -1.01
N THR A 118 0.86 18.76 -1.44
CA THR A 118 0.27 19.69 -2.40
C THR A 118 0.98 19.60 -3.74
N THR A 119 0.21 19.74 -4.83
CA THR A 119 0.76 19.75 -6.19
C THR A 119 1.69 20.97 -6.38
N ALA A 120 2.69 20.79 -7.23
CA ALA A 120 3.63 21.82 -7.61
C ALA A 120 3.83 21.82 -9.15
N GLN A 121 4.61 22.77 -9.67
CA GLN A 121 4.90 22.81 -11.11
C GLN A 121 5.59 21.52 -11.54
N PRO A 122 5.16 20.90 -12.64
CA PRO A 122 5.81 19.72 -13.19
C PRO A 122 7.29 19.99 -13.53
N GLU A 123 8.11 18.95 -13.46
CA GLU A 123 9.50 19.03 -13.91
C GLU A 123 9.76 18.07 -15.08
N THR A 124 10.60 18.50 -16.03
CA THR A 124 11.07 17.64 -17.13
C THR A 124 12.37 16.96 -16.72
N GLY A 125 12.46 15.69 -16.98
CA GLY A 125 13.63 14.86 -16.74
C GLY A 125 13.64 13.67 -17.68
N THR A 126 14.40 12.63 -17.33
CA THR A 126 14.49 11.42 -18.16
C THR A 126 14.16 10.16 -17.36
N VAL A 127 13.55 9.18 -18.03
CA VAL A 127 13.41 7.80 -17.56
C VAL A 127 14.20 6.92 -18.50
N GLY A 128 15.40 6.51 -18.08
CA GLY A 128 16.38 5.97 -19.00
C GLY A 128 16.81 7.07 -19.99
N GLU A 129 16.60 6.82 -21.29
CA GLU A 129 16.90 7.76 -22.37
C GLU A 129 15.69 8.59 -22.84
N PHE A 130 14.50 8.31 -22.29
CA PHE A 130 13.25 8.97 -22.69
C PHE A 130 13.00 10.22 -21.88
N GLU A 131 12.67 11.34 -22.57
CA GLU A 131 12.18 12.55 -21.92
C GLU A 131 10.81 12.30 -21.28
N TYR A 132 10.66 12.71 -20.03
CA TYR A 132 9.46 12.51 -19.25
C TYR A 132 9.11 13.75 -18.44
N THR A 133 7.85 14.17 -18.50
CA THR A 133 7.35 15.25 -17.66
C THR A 133 6.72 14.66 -16.41
N PHE A 134 7.36 14.87 -15.27
CA PHE A 134 6.91 14.38 -13.99
C PHE A 134 5.93 15.35 -13.35
N PRO A 135 4.73 14.93 -12.96
CA PRO A 135 3.94 15.68 -11.98
C PRO A 135 4.69 15.70 -10.65
N VAL A 136 4.64 16.85 -9.98
CA VAL A 136 5.41 17.10 -8.75
C VAL A 136 4.50 17.41 -7.58
N MET A 137 4.79 16.84 -6.41
CA MET A 137 4.16 17.22 -5.15
C MET A 137 5.19 17.67 -4.12
N LYS A 138 4.82 18.67 -3.31
CA LYS A 138 5.49 18.98 -2.04
C LYS A 138 4.89 18.12 -0.96
N VAL A 139 5.68 17.21 -0.43
CA VAL A 139 5.22 16.19 0.53
C VAL A 139 5.10 16.84 1.92
N ARG A 140 3.91 16.70 2.52
CA ARG A 140 3.62 17.09 3.90
C ARG A 140 3.72 15.91 4.85
N GLY A 141 3.34 14.71 4.38
CA GLY A 141 3.36 13.48 5.17
C GLY A 141 3.69 12.27 4.31
N SER A 142 4.33 11.29 4.93
CA SER A 142 4.75 10.06 4.26
C SER A 142 4.52 8.84 5.16
N HIS A 143 4.30 7.70 4.54
CA HIS A 143 4.25 6.41 5.20
C HIS A 143 4.94 5.35 4.35
N LEU A 144 5.89 4.63 4.95
CA LEU A 144 6.57 3.50 4.32
C LEU A 144 5.87 2.21 4.71
N TRP A 145 5.52 1.41 3.71
CA TRP A 145 4.85 0.14 3.91
C TRP A 145 5.87 -1.02 3.92
N ARG A 146 5.50 -2.10 4.60
CA ARG A 146 6.24 -3.36 4.56
C ARG A 146 5.51 -4.34 3.67
N VAL A 147 6.27 -5.11 2.89
CA VAL A 147 5.74 -6.27 2.17
C VAL A 147 6.10 -7.50 2.98
N GLU A 148 5.10 -8.25 3.41
CA GLU A 148 5.28 -9.55 4.03
C GLU A 148 4.88 -10.63 3.02
N GLU A 149 5.78 -11.59 2.83
CA GLU A 149 5.51 -12.76 2.01
C GLU A 149 5.02 -13.89 2.90
N ARG A 150 3.86 -14.43 2.58
CA ARG A 150 3.30 -15.59 3.26
C ARG A 150 3.20 -16.75 2.26
N VAL A 151 3.84 -17.85 2.58
CA VAL A 151 3.66 -19.09 1.82
C VAL A 151 2.43 -19.81 2.36
N VAL A 152 1.39 -19.92 1.54
CA VAL A 152 0.22 -20.73 1.84
C VAL A 152 0.42 -22.08 1.16
N ILE A 153 0.59 -23.12 1.96
CA ILE A 153 0.67 -24.50 1.50
C ILE A 153 -0.74 -25.06 1.58
N ASP A 154 -1.35 -25.34 0.44
CA ASP A 154 -2.66 -25.98 0.35
C ASP A 154 -2.52 -27.52 0.60
N ASP A 155 -1.97 -27.88 1.76
CA ASP A 155 -1.86 -29.28 2.16
C ASP A 155 -3.01 -29.62 3.12
N ILE A 156 -4.15 -29.95 2.56
CA ILE A 156 -5.26 -30.58 3.29
C ILE A 156 -5.06 -32.09 3.22
N THR A 157 -3.91 -32.57 3.63
CA THR A 157 -3.79 -33.97 3.98
C THR A 157 -4.26 -34.10 5.43
N PRO A 158 -5.44 -34.64 5.71
CA PRO A 158 -5.87 -34.83 7.09
C PRO A 158 -4.91 -35.82 7.75
N TYR A 159 -4.11 -35.37 8.69
CA TYR A 159 -3.31 -36.21 9.60
C TYR A 159 -4.17 -37.11 10.48
N VAL A 160 -5.33 -37.57 10.00
CA VAL A 160 -6.30 -38.32 10.80
C VAL A 160 -5.91 -39.80 10.96
N PHE A 161 -5.07 -40.32 10.07
CA PHE A 161 -4.62 -41.72 10.19
C PHE A 161 -3.12 -41.83 9.85
N PRO A 162 -2.26 -42.20 10.81
CA PRO A 162 -0.91 -42.64 10.49
C PRO A 162 -1.03 -43.95 9.68
N CYS A 163 -0.83 -43.81 8.39
CA CYS A 163 -0.87 -44.95 7.49
C CYS A 163 0.31 -45.88 7.79
N ARG A 164 0.06 -47.08 8.32
CA ARG A 164 1.06 -48.09 8.69
C ARG A 164 1.08 -49.31 7.75
N SER A 165 0.51 -49.19 6.56
CA SER A 165 0.46 -50.28 5.59
C SER A 165 1.45 -50.08 4.44
N PHE A 166 1.79 -51.20 3.75
CA PHE A 166 2.68 -51.20 2.60
C PHE A 166 2.21 -50.28 1.44
N TYR A 167 0.95 -49.99 1.35
CA TYR A 167 0.36 -49.10 0.35
C TYR A 167 0.67 -47.59 0.59
N CYS A 168 1.09 -47.24 1.78
CA CYS A 168 1.34 -45.82 2.13
C CYS A 168 2.69 -45.30 1.67
N ARG A 169 3.62 -46.13 1.27
CA ARG A 169 4.94 -45.72 0.74
C ARG A 169 4.85 -45.00 -0.59
N HIS A 170 3.72 -45.06 -1.29
CA HIS A 170 3.56 -44.48 -2.63
C HIS A 170 2.89 -43.10 -2.60
N VAL A 171 2.48 -42.62 -1.42
CA VAL A 171 1.76 -41.34 -1.28
C VAL A 171 2.66 -40.15 -0.89
N GLU A 172 3.95 -40.42 -0.60
CA GLU A 172 4.89 -39.39 -0.15
C GLU A 172 5.47 -38.52 -1.29
N ASP A 173 5.25 -38.88 -2.57
CA ASP A 173 5.86 -38.20 -3.73
C ASP A 173 4.92 -37.22 -4.46
N PHE A 174 3.83 -36.76 -3.84
CA PHE A 174 3.05 -35.69 -4.45
C PHE A 174 3.82 -34.36 -4.32
N PRO A 175 4.10 -33.67 -5.44
CA PRO A 175 4.75 -32.37 -5.37
C PRO A 175 3.86 -31.42 -4.59
N ARG A 176 4.36 -30.94 -3.45
CA ARG A 176 3.68 -29.94 -2.62
C ARG A 176 3.74 -28.62 -3.35
N SER A 177 2.60 -28.10 -3.78
CA SER A 177 2.52 -26.75 -4.33
C SER A 177 2.11 -25.77 -3.24
N GLY A 178 2.85 -24.70 -3.10
CA GLY A 178 2.51 -23.57 -2.25
C GLY A 178 2.33 -22.32 -3.08
N ARG A 179 1.45 -21.42 -2.65
CA ARG A 179 1.33 -20.07 -3.21
C ARG A 179 2.02 -19.07 -2.30
N VAL A 180 2.85 -18.20 -2.90
CA VAL A 180 3.38 -17.03 -2.20
C VAL A 180 2.36 -15.91 -2.34
N ILE A 181 1.87 -15.41 -1.22
CA ILE A 181 0.97 -14.25 -1.16
C ILE A 181 1.78 -13.10 -0.57
N GLN A 182 1.82 -11.97 -1.29
CA GLN A 182 2.41 -10.73 -0.78
C GLN A 182 1.32 -9.87 -0.14
N GLU A 183 1.56 -9.44 1.08
CA GLU A 183 0.65 -8.58 1.85
C GLU A 183 1.37 -7.28 2.23
N VAL A 184 0.74 -6.14 1.94
CA VAL A 184 1.25 -4.82 2.32
C VAL A 184 0.76 -4.48 3.72
N LYS A 185 1.69 -4.16 4.63
CA LYS A 185 1.42 -3.77 6.03
C LYS A 185 2.05 -2.45 6.40
#